data_55054c31516c8a4725b0b17f467cefa0
#
_entry.id   55054c31516c8a4725b0b17f467cefa0
#
_cell.length_a   1.000
_cell.length_b   1.000
_cell.length_c   1.000
_cell.angle_alpha   90.00
_cell.angle_beta   90.00
_cell.angle_gamma   90.00
#
_symmetry.space_group_name_H-M   'P 1'
#
loop_
_entity.id
_entity.type
_entity.pdbx_description
1 polymer ?
#
loop_
_entity_poly.entity_id
_entity_poly.type
_entity_poly.pdbx_seq_one_letter_code
_entity_poly.pdbx_strand_id
1 'polypeptide(L)'
;AWLANLLEHLEFSGIPLIVVTLIIIGLSNLFLTSPTTKWMIFSPIVVPMFMQANISPQFAQIVMRIGNSMTNGFTPMLASFVIYIGYLNIYNLNKSKPYTIKKSLKLITPYFLIIFVVWILIVVGWYITGLPIGPGVFPTL
;
A
#
# COMPACT_ATOMS: atom_id res chain seq x y z
N ALA A 1 23.17 5.11 -2.60
CA ALA A 1 23.84 5.87 -3.67
C ALA A 1 23.19 5.63 -5.05
N TRP A 2 23.19 4.44 -5.63
CA TRP A 2 22.68 4.20 -7.00
C TRP A 2 21.18 4.47 -7.17
N LEU A 3 20.35 4.00 -6.27
CA LEU A 3 18.90 4.25 -6.28
C LEU A 3 18.57 5.74 -6.05
N ALA A 4 19.32 6.43 -5.20
CA ALA A 4 19.14 7.86 -4.96
C ALA A 4 19.47 8.67 -6.23
N ASN A 5 20.58 8.36 -6.90
CA ASN A 5 20.95 9.03 -8.14
C ASN A 5 19.97 8.74 -9.29
N LEU A 6 19.40 7.54 -9.34
CA LEU A 6 18.43 7.17 -10.37
C LEU A 6 17.10 7.92 -10.17
N LEU A 7 16.72 8.17 -8.93
CA LEU A 7 15.52 8.94 -8.58
C LEU A 7 15.72 10.45 -8.75
N GLU A 8 16.94 10.95 -8.52
CA GLU A 8 17.34 12.33 -8.78
C GLU A 8 17.29 12.65 -10.29
N HIS A 9 17.73 11.71 -11.13
CA HIS A 9 17.66 11.85 -12.60
C HIS A 9 16.23 11.76 -13.17
N LEU A 10 15.29 11.16 -12.45
CA LEU A 10 13.90 11.03 -12.89
C LEU A 10 13.02 12.20 -12.44
N GLU A 11 13.58 13.24 -11.76
CA GLU A 11 12.80 14.32 -11.13
C GLU A 11 11.60 13.79 -10.32
N PHE A 12 11.81 12.65 -9.63
CA PHE A 12 10.78 11.97 -8.85
C PHE A 12 10.53 12.75 -7.55
N SER A 13 9.82 13.87 -7.66
CA SER A 13 9.41 14.68 -6.52
C SER A 13 7.88 14.70 -6.39
N GLY A 14 7.40 14.80 -5.17
CA GLY A 14 5.98 14.99 -4.91
C GLY A 14 5.11 13.78 -5.26
N ILE A 15 4.08 13.98 -6.10
CA ILE A 15 3.05 12.97 -6.40
C ILE A 15 3.61 11.66 -6.97
N PRO A 16 4.51 11.65 -7.98
CA PRO A 16 5.08 10.42 -8.49
C PRO A 16 5.80 9.59 -7.42
N LEU A 17 6.54 10.24 -6.53
CA LEU A 17 7.23 9.55 -5.43
C LEU A 17 6.25 8.87 -4.47
N ILE A 18 5.15 9.53 -4.13
CA ILE A 18 4.09 8.99 -3.27
C ILE A 18 3.46 7.74 -3.93
N VAL A 19 3.07 7.85 -5.21
CA VAL A 19 2.40 6.76 -5.93
C VAL A 19 3.32 5.55 -6.08
N VAL A 20 4.58 5.75 -6.48
CA VAL A 20 5.55 4.65 -6.62
C VAL A 20 5.81 3.99 -5.28
N THR A 21 5.93 4.76 -4.20
CA THR A 21 6.10 4.20 -2.85
C THR A 21 4.90 3.37 -2.44
N LEU A 22 3.66 3.83 -2.69
CA LEU A 22 2.44 3.07 -2.43
C LEU A 22 2.43 1.73 -3.18
N ILE A 23 2.82 1.74 -4.46
CA ILE A 23 2.88 0.53 -5.29
C ILE A 23 3.94 -0.45 -4.75
N ILE A 24 5.15 0.03 -4.47
CA ILE A 24 6.25 -0.80 -3.95
C ILE A 24 5.87 -1.43 -2.61
N ILE A 25 5.33 -0.65 -1.68
CA ILE A 25 4.89 -1.15 -0.37
C ILE A 25 3.72 -2.13 -0.52
N GLY A 26 2.78 -1.83 -1.41
CA GLY A 26 1.67 -2.71 -1.72
C GLY A 26 2.15 -4.06 -2.28
N LEU A 27 3.07 -4.07 -3.24
CA LEU A 27 3.65 -5.29 -3.79
C LEU A 27 4.46 -6.06 -2.75
N SER A 28 5.23 -5.37 -1.90
CA SER A 28 5.99 -6.00 -0.82
C SER A 28 5.10 -6.74 0.18
N ASN A 29 3.82 -6.36 0.29
CA ASN A 29 2.86 -7.00 1.17
C ASN A 29 2.51 -8.44 0.77
N LEU A 30 2.75 -8.81 -0.48
CA LEU A 30 2.57 -10.20 -0.93
C LEU A 30 3.55 -11.15 -0.25
N PHE A 31 4.73 -10.66 0.14
CA PHE A 31 5.81 -11.43 0.75
C PHE A 31 6.03 -11.11 2.23
N LEU A 32 5.93 -9.83 2.58
CA LEU A 32 6.16 -9.31 3.92
C LEU A 32 4.83 -8.78 4.49
N THR A 33 4.13 -9.60 5.25
CA THR A 33 2.83 -9.24 5.82
C THR A 33 2.91 -8.38 7.07
N SER A 34 4.07 -8.36 7.75
CA SER A 34 4.28 -7.58 8.98
C SER A 34 4.53 -6.09 8.68
N PRO A 35 3.67 -5.17 9.13
CA PRO A 35 3.87 -3.73 8.94
C PRO A 35 5.13 -3.21 9.63
N THR A 36 5.44 -3.72 10.83
CA THR A 36 6.61 -3.32 11.62
C THR A 36 7.91 -3.69 10.91
N THR A 37 8.00 -4.93 10.42
CA THR A 37 9.17 -5.40 9.67
C THR A 37 9.39 -4.56 8.42
N LYS A 38 8.33 -4.24 7.68
CA LYS A 38 8.42 -3.35 6.51
C LYS A 38 8.92 -1.97 6.87
N TRP A 39 8.40 -1.38 7.95
CA TRP A 39 8.86 -0.09 8.41
C TRP A 39 10.35 -0.10 8.72
N MET A 40 10.84 -1.12 9.42
CA MET A 40 12.28 -1.24 9.73
C MET A 40 13.16 -1.35 8.49
N ILE A 41 12.68 -2.02 7.43
CA ILE A 41 13.43 -2.22 6.19
C ILE A 41 13.37 -0.98 5.29
N PHE A 42 12.19 -0.39 5.11
CA PHE A 42 11.97 0.66 4.12
C PHE A 42 12.16 2.07 4.67
N SER A 43 11.99 2.31 5.98
CA SER A 43 12.10 3.67 6.54
C SER A 43 13.46 4.34 6.31
N PRO A 44 14.61 3.64 6.41
CA PRO A 44 15.91 4.27 6.16
C PRO A 44 16.10 4.77 4.73
N ILE A 45 15.29 4.27 3.79
CA ILE A 45 15.31 4.65 2.38
C ILE A 45 14.21 5.66 2.08
N VAL A 46 12.98 5.34 2.47
CA VAL A 46 11.79 6.13 2.13
C VAL A 46 11.78 7.48 2.83
N VAL A 47 12.15 7.53 4.12
CA VAL A 47 12.09 8.79 4.88
C VAL A 47 13.04 9.85 4.32
N PRO A 48 14.33 9.57 4.06
CA PRO A 48 15.21 10.57 3.45
C PRO A 48 14.76 11.01 2.06
N MET A 49 14.23 10.08 1.24
CA MET A 49 13.72 10.42 -0.09
C MET A 49 12.52 11.39 -0.02
N PHE A 50 11.60 11.17 0.90
CA PHE A 50 10.45 12.04 1.11
C PHE A 50 10.88 13.41 1.63
N MET A 51 11.84 13.47 2.55
CA MET A 51 12.39 14.73 3.04
C MET A 51 13.09 15.54 1.93
N GLN A 52 13.84 14.89 1.04
CA GLN A 52 14.44 15.55 -0.13
C GLN A 52 13.38 16.13 -1.08
N ALA A 53 12.21 15.52 -1.16
CA ALA A 53 11.06 15.99 -1.92
C ALA A 53 10.18 17.00 -1.15
N ASN A 54 10.64 17.57 -0.03
CA ASN A 54 9.89 18.45 0.87
C ASN A 54 8.59 17.84 1.41
N ILE A 55 8.58 16.52 1.59
CA ILE A 55 7.45 15.79 2.19
C ILE A 55 7.82 15.40 3.62
N SER A 56 6.87 15.59 4.55
CA SER A 56 7.12 15.33 5.95
C SER A 56 7.34 13.83 6.25
N PRO A 57 8.23 13.47 7.20
CA PRO A 57 8.44 12.07 7.61
C PRO A 57 7.16 11.42 8.14
N GLN A 58 6.29 12.20 8.76
CA GLN A 58 4.99 11.75 9.25
C GLN A 58 4.08 11.31 8.09
N PHE A 59 4.08 12.07 6.99
CA PHE A 59 3.34 11.68 5.79
C PHE A 59 3.93 10.43 5.14
N ALA A 60 5.25 10.29 5.12
CA ALA A 60 5.91 9.06 4.65
C ALA A 60 5.43 7.83 5.43
N GLN A 61 5.28 7.93 6.75
CA GLN A 61 4.76 6.85 7.58
C GLN A 61 3.29 6.51 7.24
N ILE A 62 2.47 7.53 6.98
CA ILE A 62 1.07 7.33 6.58
C ILE A 62 1.00 6.63 5.22
N VAL A 63 1.77 7.09 4.23
CA VAL A 63 1.86 6.47 2.90
C VAL A 63 2.23 4.99 3.01
N MET A 64 3.21 4.66 3.84
CA MET A 64 3.60 3.27 4.07
C MET A 64 2.50 2.44 4.74
N ARG A 65 1.77 2.99 5.69
CA ARG A 65 0.64 2.29 6.34
C ARG A 65 -0.51 2.06 5.36
N ILE A 66 -0.83 3.05 4.56
CA ILE A 66 -1.87 2.94 3.53
C ILE A 66 -1.47 1.90 2.49
N GLY A 67 -0.23 1.95 1.96
CA GLY A 67 0.28 0.96 1.02
C GLY A 67 0.20 -0.48 1.56
N ASN A 68 0.43 -0.66 2.86
CA ASN A 68 0.24 -1.95 3.49
C ASN A 68 -1.25 -2.35 3.60
N SER A 69 -2.10 -1.41 4.03
CA SER A 69 -3.50 -1.71 4.33
C SER A 69 -4.33 -1.99 3.08
N MET A 70 -4.09 -1.26 1.99
CA MET A 70 -4.86 -1.43 0.75
C MET A 70 -4.68 -2.78 0.07
N THR A 71 -3.59 -3.49 0.36
CA THR A 71 -3.28 -4.80 -0.22
C THR A 71 -3.58 -5.98 0.72
N ASN A 72 -3.94 -5.72 1.97
CA ASN A 72 -4.21 -6.78 2.96
C ASN A 72 -5.31 -7.76 2.51
N GLY A 73 -6.38 -7.27 1.92
CA GLY A 73 -7.47 -8.11 1.42
C GLY A 73 -7.09 -9.01 0.25
N PHE A 74 -6.00 -8.70 -0.45
CA PHE A 74 -5.52 -9.43 -1.62
C PHE A 74 -4.31 -10.33 -1.30
N THR A 75 -3.83 -10.33 -0.07
CA THR A 75 -2.63 -11.08 0.33
C THR A 75 -3.00 -12.50 0.81
N PRO A 76 -2.65 -13.56 0.06
CA PRO A 76 -3.02 -14.94 0.40
C PRO A 76 -2.39 -15.46 1.70
N MET A 77 -1.30 -14.85 2.14
CA MET A 77 -0.58 -15.24 3.36
C MET A 77 -1.23 -14.74 4.65
N LEU A 78 -2.23 -13.86 4.56
CA LEU A 78 -2.95 -13.37 5.73
C LEU A 78 -4.02 -14.38 6.17
N ALA A 79 -4.15 -14.54 7.49
CA ALA A 79 -5.17 -15.40 8.09
C ALA A 79 -6.60 -15.01 7.66
N SER A 80 -6.86 -13.71 7.47
CA SER A 80 -8.13 -13.20 6.96
C SER A 80 -8.50 -13.76 5.60
N PHE A 81 -7.52 -13.99 4.72
CA PHE A 81 -7.77 -14.58 3.40
C PHE A 81 -8.17 -16.07 3.49
N VAL A 82 -7.56 -16.81 4.42
CA VAL A 82 -7.92 -18.21 4.67
C VAL A 82 -9.35 -18.31 5.22
N ILE A 83 -9.71 -17.44 6.15
CA ILE A 83 -11.07 -17.34 6.68
C ILE A 83 -12.07 -17.02 5.56
N TYR A 84 -11.73 -16.07 4.67
CA TYR A 84 -12.55 -15.72 3.51
C TYR A 84 -12.80 -16.92 2.59
N ILE A 85 -11.76 -17.71 2.26
CA ILE A 85 -11.92 -18.93 1.47
C ILE A 85 -12.80 -19.96 2.20
N GLY A 86 -12.63 -20.08 3.51
CA GLY A 86 -13.46 -20.94 4.34
C GLY A 86 -14.95 -20.59 4.21
N TYR A 87 -15.31 -19.33 4.36
CA TYR A 87 -16.70 -18.88 4.18
C TYR A 87 -17.21 -19.10 2.75
N LEU A 88 -16.41 -18.81 1.72
CA LEU A 88 -16.80 -19.10 0.34
C LEU A 88 -17.12 -20.57 0.10
N ASN A 89 -16.40 -21.49 0.75
CA ASN A 89 -16.66 -22.91 0.61
C ASN A 89 -17.87 -23.40 1.44
N ILE A 90 -18.11 -22.79 2.62
CA ILE A 90 -19.29 -23.09 3.46
C ILE A 90 -20.59 -22.74 2.70
N TYR A 91 -20.66 -21.55 2.11
CA TYR A 91 -21.83 -21.05 1.38
C TYR A 91 -21.85 -21.44 -0.09
N ASN A 92 -20.93 -22.28 -0.55
CA ASN A 92 -20.89 -22.75 -1.92
C ASN A 92 -22.02 -23.73 -2.18
N LEU A 93 -22.94 -23.36 -3.05
CA LEU A 93 -24.07 -24.21 -3.49
C LEU A 93 -23.57 -25.42 -4.28
N ASN A 94 -22.44 -25.33 -4.94
CA ASN A 94 -21.89 -26.41 -5.74
C ASN A 94 -20.64 -27.02 -5.07
N LYS A 95 -20.88 -27.93 -4.12
CA LYS A 95 -19.81 -28.59 -3.34
C LYS A 95 -18.81 -29.41 -4.17
N SER A 96 -19.16 -29.76 -5.41
CA SER A 96 -18.28 -30.47 -6.33
C SER A 96 -17.17 -29.59 -6.91
N LYS A 97 -17.26 -28.25 -6.79
CA LYS A 97 -16.28 -27.30 -7.30
C LYS A 97 -15.86 -26.33 -6.19
N PRO A 98 -14.92 -26.72 -5.31
CA PRO A 98 -14.50 -25.87 -4.19
C PRO A 98 -13.81 -24.60 -4.70
N TYR A 99 -13.88 -23.55 -3.88
CA TYR A 99 -13.14 -22.31 -4.14
C TYR A 99 -11.68 -22.50 -3.77
N THR A 100 -10.83 -22.46 -4.80
CA THR A 100 -9.37 -22.49 -4.68
C THR A 100 -8.83 -21.08 -4.49
N ILE A 101 -7.59 -20.93 -4.01
CA ILE A 101 -6.90 -19.64 -3.86
C ILE A 101 -6.98 -18.80 -5.14
N LYS A 102 -6.67 -19.40 -6.31
CA LYS A 102 -6.72 -18.70 -7.60
C LYS A 102 -8.13 -18.18 -7.95
N LYS A 103 -9.16 -18.99 -7.69
CA LYS A 103 -10.55 -18.59 -7.96
C LYS A 103 -11.03 -17.50 -7.01
N SER A 104 -10.63 -17.59 -5.75
CA SER A 104 -10.94 -16.58 -4.73
C SER A 104 -10.23 -15.25 -5.01
N LEU A 105 -8.96 -15.28 -5.42
CA LEU A 105 -8.21 -14.09 -5.85
C LEU A 105 -8.89 -13.43 -7.06
N LYS A 106 -9.27 -14.21 -8.07
CA LYS A 106 -9.98 -13.67 -9.26
C LYS A 106 -11.31 -12.99 -8.89
N LEU A 107 -12.00 -13.51 -7.89
CA LEU A 107 -13.25 -12.92 -7.42
C LEU A 107 -13.04 -11.59 -6.69
N ILE A 108 -11.96 -11.48 -5.91
CA ILE A 108 -11.65 -10.27 -5.12
C ILE A 108 -10.91 -9.19 -5.93
N THR A 109 -10.29 -9.55 -7.06
CA THR A 109 -9.51 -8.64 -7.90
C THR A 109 -10.23 -7.34 -8.27
N PRO A 110 -11.50 -7.33 -8.75
CA PRO A 110 -12.18 -6.08 -9.11
C PRO A 110 -12.38 -5.16 -7.90
N TYR A 111 -12.70 -5.71 -6.75
CA TYR A 111 -12.84 -4.94 -5.50
C TYR A 111 -11.50 -4.38 -5.04
N PHE A 112 -10.45 -5.17 -5.15
CA PHE A 112 -9.08 -4.74 -4.85
C PHE A 112 -8.65 -3.57 -5.73
N LEU A 113 -8.89 -3.63 -7.04
CA LEU A 113 -8.55 -2.55 -7.96
C LEU A 113 -9.28 -1.24 -7.64
N ILE A 114 -10.56 -1.32 -7.30
CA ILE A 114 -11.34 -0.15 -6.89
C ILE A 114 -10.76 0.46 -5.61
N ILE A 115 -10.53 -0.35 -4.58
CA ILE A 115 -9.96 0.11 -3.31
C ILE A 115 -8.57 0.71 -3.52
N PHE A 116 -7.74 0.09 -4.37
CA PHE A 116 -6.40 0.56 -4.69
C PHE A 116 -6.43 1.96 -5.32
N VAL A 117 -7.28 2.16 -6.33
CA VAL A 117 -7.45 3.47 -7.00
C VAL A 117 -7.98 4.51 -6.02
N VAL A 118 -8.99 4.18 -5.23
CA VAL A 118 -9.58 5.09 -4.23
C VAL A 118 -8.54 5.54 -3.22
N TRP A 119 -7.70 4.63 -2.70
CA TRP A 119 -6.64 4.99 -1.77
C TRP A 119 -5.57 5.90 -2.39
N ILE A 120 -5.18 5.65 -3.64
CA ILE A 120 -4.26 6.55 -4.35
C ILE A 120 -4.88 7.94 -4.46
N LEU A 121 -6.14 8.05 -4.88
CA LEU A 121 -6.84 9.34 -5.01
C LEU A 121 -6.92 10.07 -3.66
N ILE A 122 -7.21 9.37 -2.57
CA ILE A 122 -7.27 9.97 -1.22
C ILE A 122 -5.90 10.52 -0.82
N VAL A 123 -4.84 9.71 -0.96
CA VAL A 123 -3.49 10.13 -0.55
C VAL A 123 -2.97 11.30 -1.38
N VAL A 124 -3.14 11.23 -2.70
CA VAL A 124 -2.73 12.30 -3.62
C VAL A 124 -3.59 13.55 -3.38
N GLY A 125 -4.89 13.41 -3.21
CA GLY A 125 -5.79 14.52 -2.89
C GLY A 125 -5.41 15.20 -1.56
N TRP A 126 -5.07 14.42 -0.54
CA TRP A 126 -4.61 14.96 0.75
C TRP A 126 -3.29 15.72 0.63
N TYR A 127 -2.37 15.19 -0.17
CA TYR A 127 -1.11 15.86 -0.45
C TYR A 127 -1.30 17.19 -1.21
N ILE A 128 -2.16 17.22 -2.23
CA ILE A 128 -2.43 18.42 -3.03
C ILE A 128 -3.14 19.50 -2.21
N THR A 129 -4.11 19.10 -1.37
CA THR A 129 -4.87 20.06 -0.54
C THR A 129 -4.06 20.60 0.63
N GLY A 130 -2.95 19.96 0.99
CA GLY A 130 -2.12 20.39 2.11
C GLY A 130 -2.82 20.32 3.48
N LEU A 131 -3.89 19.53 3.59
CA LEU A 131 -4.64 19.40 4.84
C LEU A 131 -3.77 18.80 5.96
N PRO A 132 -3.94 19.27 7.20
CA PRO A 132 -3.18 18.74 8.33
C PRO A 132 -3.48 17.25 8.55
N ILE A 133 -2.44 16.49 8.87
CA ILE A 133 -2.51 15.05 9.15
C ILE A 133 -2.77 14.83 10.65
N GLY A 134 -2.47 15.83 11.44
CA GLY A 134 -2.63 15.87 12.90
C GLY A 134 -2.42 17.29 13.43
N PRO A 135 -2.51 17.50 14.74
CA PRO A 135 -2.30 18.81 15.32
C PRO A 135 -0.90 19.36 14.98
N GLY A 136 -0.85 20.40 14.13
CA GLY A 136 0.40 21.04 13.71
C GLY A 136 1.28 20.23 12.76
N VAL A 137 0.76 19.16 12.15
CA VAL A 137 1.51 18.30 11.24
C VAL A 137 0.88 18.37 9.83
N PHE A 138 1.68 18.77 8.85
CA PHE A 138 1.29 18.90 7.46
C PHE A 138 2.00 17.87 6.57
N PRO A 139 1.47 17.57 5.36
CA PRO A 139 2.10 16.65 4.41
C PRO A 139 3.48 17.14 3.92
N THR A 140 3.63 18.44 3.79
CA THR A 140 4.89 19.10 3.39
C THR A 140 5.68 19.59 4.60
N LEU A 141 6.99 19.75 4.43
CA LEU A 141 7.91 20.34 5.41
C LEU A 141 7.80 21.86 5.43
#